data_f07c85bfee18e2365fdb8b0798cca91a
#
_entry.id   f07c85bfee18e2365fdb8b0798cca91a
#
_cell.length_a   1.000
_cell.length_b   1.000
_cell.length_c   1.000
_cell.angle_alpha   90.00
_cell.angle_beta   90.00
_cell.angle_gamma   90.00
#
_symmetry.space_group_name_H-M   'P 1'
#
loop_
_entity.id
_entity.type
_entity.pdbx_description
1 polymer ?
#
loop_
_entity_poly.entity_id
_entity_poly.type
_entity_poly.pdbx_seq_one_letter_code
_entity_poly.pdbx_strand_id
1 'polypeptide(L)'
;MVTSNKKNKMSVQLCYESAGFEFYINTNQGGASAPPFGGFNLGLHVGEDSEIVRKNRAQVCSDLGIPVVFLAQEHTVNIFDSRSIPLPARFGLSDLGPGIDGFVGHGEASALAIMGADCYPVFVFSSATGVFGGAHCGWRGSVAGIIEQLVATVLNDADTPCHSDANKKIGLRAVIGPGICKGCYEVGNGFASDSGSEVQPYLQPVRNGEKQLFDLRSLIIAKLHNAGITNIHLIECCTLEDEGLYSYRRATLNGEPVTGRGALIIKPVARKTNEFVQ
;
A
#
# COMPACT_ATOMS: atom_id res chain seq x y z
N MET A 1 -12.28 23.87 -37.12
CA MET A 1 -12.86 23.04 -36.05
C MET A 1 -11.75 22.08 -35.58
N VAL A 2 -11.12 22.42 -34.48
CA VAL A 2 -10.07 21.55 -33.92
C VAL A 2 -10.77 20.59 -32.95
N THR A 3 -10.87 19.33 -33.34
CA THR A 3 -11.35 18.25 -32.45
C THR A 3 -10.30 18.03 -31.37
N SER A 4 -10.57 18.50 -30.18
CA SER A 4 -9.75 18.18 -28.99
C SER A 4 -9.88 16.70 -28.70
N ASN A 5 -8.84 15.94 -29.04
CA ASN A 5 -8.65 14.56 -28.56
C ASN A 5 -8.51 14.61 -27.02
N LYS A 6 -9.62 14.39 -26.30
CA LYS A 6 -9.54 14.04 -24.87
C LYS A 6 -8.87 12.68 -24.81
N LYS A 7 -7.53 12.65 -24.70
CA LYS A 7 -6.82 11.46 -24.20
C LYS A 7 -7.46 11.13 -22.85
N ASN A 8 -8.13 10.00 -22.75
CA ASN A 8 -8.60 9.44 -21.46
C ASN A 8 -7.39 9.41 -20.53
N LYS A 9 -7.33 10.33 -19.58
CA LYS A 9 -6.27 10.33 -18.58
C LYS A 9 -6.59 9.19 -17.64
N MET A 10 -5.70 8.18 -17.56
CA MET A 10 -5.88 7.04 -16.63
C MET A 10 -6.05 7.55 -15.20
N SER A 11 -6.89 6.87 -14.44
CA SER A 11 -7.15 7.17 -13.02
C SER A 11 -5.97 6.83 -12.12
N VAL A 12 -5.07 5.99 -12.63
CA VAL A 12 -3.82 5.57 -11.98
C VAL A 12 -2.64 5.85 -12.90
N GLN A 13 -1.50 6.14 -12.30
CA GLN A 13 -0.25 6.43 -13.01
C GLN A 13 0.78 5.34 -12.67
N LEU A 14 1.40 4.78 -13.70
CA LEU A 14 2.55 3.89 -13.53
C LEU A 14 3.69 4.68 -12.88
N CYS A 15 4.19 4.21 -11.75
CA CYS A 15 5.25 4.89 -11.00
C CYS A 15 6.52 4.04 -10.83
N TYR A 16 6.40 2.70 -10.96
CA TYR A 16 7.54 1.81 -10.85
C TYR A 16 7.25 0.46 -11.54
N GLU A 17 8.29 -0.18 -12.08
CA GLU A 17 8.22 -1.52 -12.64
C GLU A 17 9.40 -2.35 -12.12
N SER A 18 9.14 -3.59 -11.75
CA SER A 18 10.20 -4.51 -11.33
C SER A 18 9.76 -5.97 -11.43
N ALA A 19 10.60 -6.78 -12.05
CA ALA A 19 10.58 -8.24 -11.90
C ALA A 19 9.23 -8.90 -12.21
N GLY A 20 8.50 -8.41 -13.22
CA GLY A 20 7.18 -8.92 -13.63
C GLY A 20 6.02 -8.31 -12.85
N PHE A 21 6.25 -7.17 -12.22
CA PHE A 21 5.22 -6.39 -11.52
C PHE A 21 5.29 -4.92 -11.91
N GLU A 22 4.12 -4.33 -12.09
CA GLU A 22 3.89 -2.90 -12.29
C GLU A 22 3.27 -2.30 -11.03
N PHE A 23 3.69 -1.09 -10.67
CA PHE A 23 3.17 -0.35 -9.53
C PHE A 23 2.52 0.93 -10.00
N TYR A 24 1.26 1.12 -9.61
CA TYR A 24 0.45 2.25 -9.99
C TYR A 24 0.02 3.04 -8.75
N ILE A 25 0.01 4.36 -8.87
CA ILE A 25 -0.52 5.25 -7.83
C ILE A 25 -1.73 6.00 -8.37
N ASN A 26 -2.79 6.14 -7.57
CA ASN A 26 -3.83 7.11 -7.85
C ASN A 26 -3.60 8.40 -7.06
N THR A 27 -3.98 9.52 -7.67
CA THR A 27 -4.00 10.81 -7.01
C THR A 27 -5.42 11.16 -6.54
N ASN A 28 -5.56 12.26 -5.83
CA ASN A 28 -6.87 12.78 -5.42
C ASN A 28 -7.63 13.51 -6.55
N GLN A 29 -7.17 13.39 -7.82
CA GLN A 29 -7.70 14.11 -8.95
C GLN A 29 -8.54 13.21 -9.88
N GLY A 30 -9.59 13.78 -10.46
CA GLY A 30 -10.25 13.23 -11.65
C GLY A 30 -11.28 12.12 -11.43
N GLY A 31 -11.65 11.77 -10.20
CA GLY A 31 -12.69 10.79 -9.89
C GLY A 31 -14.09 11.41 -9.76
N ALA A 32 -15.00 10.66 -9.15
CA ALA A 32 -16.40 11.06 -8.94
C ALA A 32 -16.66 11.67 -7.55
N SER A 33 -15.67 11.66 -6.64
CA SER A 33 -15.81 12.17 -5.29
C SER A 33 -15.86 13.70 -5.25
N ALA A 34 -16.62 14.23 -4.28
CA ALA A 34 -16.70 15.65 -3.99
C ALA A 34 -15.95 15.98 -2.66
N PRO A 35 -15.62 17.24 -2.39
CA PRO A 35 -15.09 17.62 -1.09
C PRO A 35 -16.02 17.16 0.06
N PRO A 36 -15.48 16.70 1.21
CA PRO A 36 -14.06 16.72 1.63
C PRO A 36 -13.24 15.51 1.18
N PHE A 37 -13.79 14.60 0.36
CA PHE A 37 -13.13 13.36 -0.05
C PHE A 37 -12.17 13.52 -1.22
N GLY A 38 -11.85 14.75 -1.65
CA GLY A 38 -11.07 15.02 -2.84
C GLY A 38 -11.81 14.58 -4.11
N GLY A 39 -11.11 14.22 -5.18
CA GLY A 39 -11.73 13.82 -6.46
C GLY A 39 -11.83 12.30 -6.66
N PHE A 40 -10.93 11.50 -6.07
CA PHE A 40 -10.78 10.08 -6.41
C PHE A 40 -10.58 9.19 -5.16
N ASN A 41 -11.54 9.24 -4.22
CA ASN A 41 -11.50 8.42 -3.03
C ASN A 41 -11.76 6.94 -3.35
N LEU A 42 -10.94 6.05 -2.76
CA LEU A 42 -11.06 4.60 -2.87
C LEU A 42 -11.51 3.93 -1.55
N GLY A 43 -11.60 4.69 -0.45
CA GLY A 43 -11.94 4.17 0.87
C GLY A 43 -13.45 4.14 1.13
N LEU A 44 -14.05 2.96 1.32
CA LEU A 44 -15.48 2.82 1.69
C LEU A 44 -15.75 3.23 3.14
N HIS A 45 -14.73 3.19 4.00
CA HIS A 45 -14.85 3.41 5.46
C HIS A 45 -14.77 4.88 5.89
N VAL A 46 -14.63 5.82 4.95
CA VAL A 46 -14.42 7.24 5.28
C VAL A 46 -15.71 8.07 5.34
N GLY A 47 -16.87 7.45 5.07
CA GLY A 47 -18.16 8.11 5.17
C GLY A 47 -18.69 8.75 3.88
N GLU A 48 -18.01 8.57 2.74
CA GLU A 48 -18.54 8.92 1.43
C GLU A 48 -19.61 7.92 0.97
N ASP A 49 -20.50 8.34 0.08
CA ASP A 49 -21.46 7.45 -0.59
C ASP A 49 -20.72 6.28 -1.27
N SER A 50 -21.09 5.07 -0.89
CA SER A 50 -20.47 3.85 -1.36
C SER A 50 -20.55 3.66 -2.87
N GLU A 51 -21.58 4.19 -3.55
CA GLU A 51 -21.72 4.11 -4.99
C GLU A 51 -20.70 5.01 -5.71
N ILE A 52 -20.35 6.16 -5.13
CA ILE A 52 -19.30 7.03 -5.64
C ILE A 52 -17.94 6.33 -5.54
N VAL A 53 -17.64 5.75 -4.37
CA VAL A 53 -16.40 4.99 -4.17
C VAL A 53 -16.31 3.79 -5.12
N ARG A 54 -17.41 3.05 -5.32
CA ARG A 54 -17.46 1.93 -6.28
C ARG A 54 -17.21 2.37 -7.72
N LYS A 55 -17.72 3.55 -8.13
CA LYS A 55 -17.43 4.12 -9.45
C LYS A 55 -15.93 4.41 -9.62
N ASN A 56 -15.29 4.98 -8.61
CA ASN A 56 -13.85 5.22 -8.63
C ASN A 56 -13.07 3.89 -8.73
N ARG A 57 -13.43 2.89 -7.93
CA ARG A 57 -12.81 1.55 -7.99
C ARG A 57 -13.02 0.86 -9.34
N ALA A 58 -14.22 0.96 -9.90
CA ALA A 58 -14.50 0.41 -11.22
C ALA A 58 -13.64 1.06 -12.32
N GLN A 59 -13.37 2.37 -12.21
CA GLN A 59 -12.48 3.05 -13.12
C GLN A 59 -11.04 2.54 -13.00
N VAL A 60 -10.56 2.31 -11.78
CA VAL A 60 -9.22 1.71 -11.54
C VAL A 60 -9.14 0.32 -12.18
N CYS A 61 -10.14 -0.55 -11.93
CA CYS A 61 -10.16 -1.89 -12.53
C CYS A 61 -10.18 -1.83 -14.08
N SER A 62 -10.95 -0.90 -14.65
CA SER A 62 -11.03 -0.70 -16.10
C SER A 62 -9.70 -0.24 -16.69
N ASP A 63 -9.03 0.72 -16.05
CA ASP A 63 -7.76 1.27 -16.51
C ASP A 63 -6.62 0.24 -16.46
N LEU A 64 -6.63 -0.63 -15.43
CA LEU A 64 -5.64 -1.69 -15.26
C LEU A 64 -5.96 -2.94 -16.10
N GLY A 65 -7.21 -3.09 -16.57
CA GLY A 65 -7.68 -4.23 -17.35
C GLY A 65 -7.81 -5.54 -16.57
N ILE A 66 -7.74 -5.50 -15.24
CA ILE A 66 -7.89 -6.65 -14.34
C ILE A 66 -8.64 -6.26 -13.06
N PRO A 67 -9.26 -7.21 -12.35
CA PRO A 67 -9.83 -6.96 -11.03
C PRO A 67 -8.77 -6.49 -10.04
N VAL A 68 -9.16 -5.61 -9.12
CA VAL A 68 -8.30 -5.11 -8.04
C VAL A 68 -8.89 -5.51 -6.70
N VAL A 69 -8.07 -6.10 -5.84
CA VAL A 69 -8.44 -6.41 -4.45
C VAL A 69 -8.29 -5.15 -3.61
N PHE A 70 -9.33 -4.79 -2.86
CA PHE A 70 -9.34 -3.75 -1.85
C PHE A 70 -9.61 -4.37 -0.48
N LEU A 71 -9.02 -3.84 0.58
CA LEU A 71 -9.07 -4.39 1.93
C LEU A 71 -9.85 -3.47 2.86
N ALA A 72 -10.60 -4.04 3.82
CA ALA A 72 -11.17 -3.31 4.94
C ALA A 72 -10.10 -3.08 6.02
N GLN A 73 -9.23 -2.11 5.79
CA GLN A 73 -8.04 -1.81 6.60
C GLN A 73 -8.43 -1.13 7.92
N GLU A 74 -8.04 -1.72 9.04
CA GLU A 74 -8.37 -1.27 10.41
C GLU A 74 -7.12 -1.19 11.32
N HIS A 75 -5.92 -1.12 10.74
CA HIS A 75 -4.63 -1.10 11.45
C HIS A 75 -4.34 -2.38 12.26
N THR A 76 -4.80 -3.52 11.78
CA THR A 76 -4.53 -4.85 12.34
C THR A 76 -3.22 -5.45 11.80
N VAL A 77 -2.97 -6.73 12.13
CA VAL A 77 -1.87 -7.53 11.54
C VAL A 77 -2.40 -8.69 10.68
N ASN A 78 -3.70 -8.71 10.41
CA ASN A 78 -4.33 -9.80 9.69
C ASN A 78 -4.01 -9.75 8.21
N ILE A 79 -3.48 -10.87 7.70
CA ILE A 79 -3.15 -11.06 6.28
C ILE A 79 -4.12 -12.09 5.69
N PHE A 80 -4.78 -11.73 4.60
CA PHE A 80 -5.56 -12.68 3.80
C PHE A 80 -4.65 -13.38 2.79
N ASP A 81 -4.62 -14.69 2.81
CA ASP A 81 -3.86 -15.50 1.85
C ASP A 81 -4.80 -16.15 0.83
N SER A 82 -4.84 -15.57 -0.38
CA SER A 82 -5.72 -16.04 -1.46
C SER A 82 -5.30 -17.39 -2.07
N ARG A 83 -4.12 -17.87 -1.75
CA ARG A 83 -3.64 -19.21 -2.16
C ARG A 83 -4.35 -20.31 -1.37
N SER A 84 -4.70 -20.02 -0.11
CA SER A 84 -5.40 -20.95 0.78
C SER A 84 -6.91 -20.71 0.83
N ILE A 85 -7.35 -19.47 0.62
CA ILE A 85 -8.75 -19.05 0.71
C ILE A 85 -9.13 -18.38 -0.61
N PRO A 86 -10.03 -18.97 -1.43
CA PRO A 86 -10.45 -18.37 -2.69
C PRO A 86 -11.07 -16.98 -2.49
N LEU A 87 -10.78 -16.07 -3.41
CA LEU A 87 -11.40 -14.75 -3.41
C LEU A 87 -12.91 -14.86 -3.66
N PRO A 88 -13.73 -14.02 -2.99
CA PRO A 88 -15.17 -13.96 -3.26
C PRO A 88 -15.45 -13.63 -4.73
N ALA A 89 -16.54 -14.17 -5.29
CA ALA A 89 -16.90 -14.00 -6.70
C ALA A 89 -17.11 -12.53 -7.14
N ARG A 90 -17.29 -11.60 -6.20
CA ARG A 90 -17.49 -10.16 -6.45
C ARG A 90 -16.43 -9.29 -5.78
N PHE A 91 -15.18 -9.77 -5.67
CA PHE A 91 -14.10 -8.89 -5.22
C PHE A 91 -13.81 -7.78 -6.27
N GLY A 92 -13.15 -6.72 -5.84
CA GLY A 92 -12.75 -5.62 -6.72
C GLY A 92 -13.59 -4.34 -6.57
N LEU A 93 -14.82 -4.40 -6.11
CA LEU A 93 -15.65 -3.21 -5.84
C LEU A 93 -16.03 -3.07 -4.35
N SER A 94 -15.91 -4.15 -3.58
CA SER A 94 -16.14 -4.19 -2.13
C SER A 94 -14.84 -4.54 -1.43
N ASP A 95 -14.74 -4.16 -0.15
CA ASP A 95 -13.60 -4.54 0.66
C ASP A 95 -13.60 -6.04 0.96
N LEU A 96 -12.41 -6.62 1.00
CA LEU A 96 -12.21 -7.99 1.45
C LEU A 96 -12.18 -8.03 2.97
N GLY A 97 -13.24 -8.57 3.57
CA GLY A 97 -13.39 -8.82 5.00
C GLY A 97 -13.22 -7.60 5.91
N PRO A 98 -13.68 -7.65 7.17
CA PRO A 98 -13.36 -6.65 8.17
C PRO A 98 -11.97 -6.91 8.78
N GLY A 99 -11.25 -5.83 9.11
CA GLY A 99 -9.98 -5.90 9.85
C GLY A 99 -8.86 -6.65 9.13
N ILE A 100 -8.81 -6.59 7.79
CA ILE A 100 -7.73 -7.17 6.98
C ILE A 100 -6.85 -6.03 6.49
N ASP A 101 -5.61 -6.00 6.96
CA ASP A 101 -4.64 -4.96 6.62
C ASP A 101 -3.53 -5.44 5.67
N GLY A 102 -3.55 -6.72 5.29
CA GLY A 102 -2.64 -7.25 4.29
C GLY A 102 -3.24 -8.38 3.47
N PHE A 103 -2.60 -8.67 2.36
CA PHE A 103 -3.01 -9.67 1.39
C PHE A 103 -1.79 -10.32 0.76
N VAL A 104 -1.88 -11.62 0.51
CA VAL A 104 -0.91 -12.37 -0.30
C VAL A 104 -1.65 -13.09 -1.42
N GLY A 105 -1.12 -12.99 -2.61
CA GLY A 105 -1.63 -13.62 -3.82
C GLY A 105 -0.53 -14.21 -4.69
N HIS A 106 -0.97 -14.91 -5.73
CA HIS A 106 -0.09 -15.54 -6.71
C HIS A 106 -0.67 -15.42 -8.11
N GLY A 107 0.21 -15.24 -9.10
CA GLY A 107 -0.18 -15.18 -10.52
C GLY A 107 -0.84 -13.87 -10.93
N GLU A 108 -1.49 -13.88 -12.09
CA GLU A 108 -1.91 -12.68 -12.83
C GLU A 108 -3.43 -12.40 -12.72
N ALA A 109 -4.15 -13.10 -11.85
CA ALA A 109 -5.61 -13.05 -11.81
C ALA A 109 -6.16 -11.72 -11.23
N SER A 110 -5.39 -11.01 -10.41
CA SER A 110 -5.80 -9.75 -9.80
C SER A 110 -4.62 -8.86 -9.45
N ALA A 111 -4.88 -7.55 -9.38
CA ALA A 111 -4.02 -6.57 -8.73
C ALA A 111 -4.43 -6.41 -7.26
N LEU A 112 -3.55 -5.82 -6.44
CA LEU A 112 -3.81 -5.50 -5.04
C LEU A 112 -3.60 -4.02 -4.80
N ALA A 113 -4.59 -3.35 -4.23
CA ALA A 113 -4.51 -1.98 -3.76
C ALA A 113 -4.34 -1.94 -2.24
N ILE A 114 -3.30 -1.27 -1.77
CA ILE A 114 -3.15 -0.88 -0.37
C ILE A 114 -3.42 0.61 -0.26
N MET A 115 -4.49 0.95 0.45
CA MET A 115 -4.95 2.33 0.59
C MET A 115 -4.24 3.04 1.75
N GLY A 116 -4.06 4.35 1.59
CA GLY A 116 -3.47 5.18 2.63
C GLY A 116 -3.86 6.66 2.50
N ALA A 117 -3.70 7.36 3.61
CA ALA A 117 -3.63 8.81 3.75
C ALA A 117 -2.69 9.03 4.93
N ASP A 118 -1.39 9.00 4.67
CA ASP A 118 -0.22 9.06 5.55
C ASP A 118 0.43 7.73 5.93
N CYS A 119 -0.32 6.64 6.15
CA CYS A 119 0.25 5.31 6.35
C CYS A 119 0.92 4.79 5.07
N TYR A 120 2.00 4.04 5.22
CA TYR A 120 2.77 3.51 4.10
C TYR A 120 2.15 2.23 3.53
N PRO A 121 1.83 2.17 2.22
CA PRO A 121 1.64 0.90 1.54
C PRO A 121 3.00 0.22 1.34
N VAL A 122 3.11 -1.04 1.78
CA VAL A 122 4.32 -1.84 1.64
C VAL A 122 4.00 -3.10 0.85
N PHE A 123 4.77 -3.37 -0.19
CA PHE A 123 4.64 -4.58 -0.99
C PHE A 123 5.91 -5.43 -0.89
N VAL A 124 5.71 -6.76 -0.84
CA VAL A 124 6.77 -7.76 -0.91
C VAL A 124 6.42 -8.75 -2.01
N PHE A 125 7.36 -9.05 -2.90
CA PHE A 125 7.11 -9.91 -4.04
C PHE A 125 8.35 -10.68 -4.48
N SER A 126 8.11 -11.79 -5.18
CA SER A 126 9.14 -12.65 -5.77
C SER A 126 8.88 -12.87 -7.25
N SER A 127 9.83 -12.47 -8.09
CA SER A 127 9.79 -12.80 -9.51
C SER A 127 10.01 -14.29 -9.79
N ALA A 128 10.67 -15.00 -8.88
CA ALA A 128 10.95 -16.42 -9.06
C ALA A 128 9.68 -17.27 -8.96
N THR A 129 8.85 -16.95 -7.95
CA THR A 129 7.62 -17.72 -7.65
C THR A 129 6.37 -17.08 -8.19
N GLY A 130 6.38 -15.78 -8.51
CA GLY A 130 5.16 -15.02 -8.87
C GLY A 130 4.26 -14.70 -7.67
N VAL A 131 4.70 -14.99 -6.45
CA VAL A 131 3.99 -14.60 -5.22
C VAL A 131 4.21 -13.12 -4.97
N PHE A 132 3.17 -12.44 -4.58
CA PHE A 132 3.20 -11.05 -4.14
C PHE A 132 2.26 -10.83 -2.96
N GLY A 133 2.59 -9.86 -2.14
CA GLY A 133 1.73 -9.42 -1.07
C GLY A 133 1.89 -7.95 -0.79
N GLY A 134 0.95 -7.39 -0.06
CA GLY A 134 0.99 -6.01 0.37
C GLY A 134 0.34 -5.83 1.73
N ALA A 135 0.77 -4.82 2.46
CA ALA A 135 0.24 -4.47 3.77
C ALA A 135 0.13 -2.96 3.97
N HIS A 136 -0.89 -2.57 4.73
CA HIS A 136 -1.10 -1.21 5.20
C HIS A 136 -0.27 -0.97 6.47
N CYS A 137 0.83 -0.27 6.33
CA CYS A 137 1.79 -0.04 7.40
C CYS A 137 1.60 1.35 8.04
N GLY A 138 0.54 1.49 8.84
CA GLY A 138 0.45 2.53 9.85
C GLY A 138 1.31 2.18 11.06
N TRP A 139 1.53 3.13 11.99
CA TRP A 139 2.39 2.89 13.14
C TRP A 139 1.92 1.70 14.03
N ARG A 140 0.58 1.57 14.24
CA ARG A 140 0.01 0.48 15.04
C ARG A 140 0.32 -0.89 14.44
N GLY A 141 0.00 -1.09 13.16
CA GLY A 141 0.27 -2.34 12.46
C GLY A 141 1.77 -2.64 12.38
N SER A 142 2.59 -1.60 12.13
CA SER A 142 4.04 -1.75 12.05
C SER A 142 4.66 -2.19 13.37
N VAL A 143 4.24 -1.61 14.48
CA VAL A 143 4.67 -2.02 15.83
C VAL A 143 4.13 -3.41 16.18
N ALA A 144 2.90 -3.70 15.84
CA ALA A 144 2.27 -4.99 16.12
C ALA A 144 2.79 -6.17 15.26
N GLY A 145 3.62 -5.92 14.22
CA GLY A 145 4.29 -6.98 13.46
C GLY A 145 3.67 -7.33 12.12
N ILE A 146 2.92 -6.41 11.48
CA ILE A 146 2.30 -6.67 10.17
C ILE A 146 3.33 -6.97 9.07
N ILE A 147 4.53 -6.37 9.15
CA ILE A 147 5.60 -6.57 8.16
C ILE A 147 6.15 -7.99 8.28
N GLU A 148 6.43 -8.41 9.51
CA GLU A 148 6.90 -9.75 9.81
C GLU A 148 5.88 -10.81 9.37
N GLN A 149 4.59 -10.55 9.64
CA GLN A 149 3.50 -11.42 9.22
C GLN A 149 3.37 -11.47 7.68
N LEU A 150 3.49 -10.32 6.99
CA LEU A 150 3.48 -10.27 5.53
C LEU A 150 4.60 -11.12 4.94
N VAL A 151 5.83 -10.91 5.40
CA VAL A 151 7.00 -11.64 4.90
C VAL A 151 6.87 -13.14 5.18
N ALA A 152 6.43 -13.52 6.39
CA ALA A 152 6.21 -14.91 6.75
C ALA A 152 5.14 -15.56 5.84
N THR A 153 4.04 -14.85 5.55
CA THR A 153 2.97 -15.36 4.68
C THR A 153 3.45 -15.49 3.24
N VAL A 154 4.21 -14.52 2.70
CA VAL A 154 4.81 -14.61 1.35
C VAL A 154 5.76 -15.80 1.23
N LEU A 155 6.54 -16.08 2.28
CA LEU A 155 7.50 -17.19 2.31
C LEU A 155 6.86 -18.56 2.53
N ASN A 156 5.65 -18.62 3.08
CA ASN A 156 4.93 -19.87 3.36
C ASN A 156 4.29 -20.44 2.09
N ASP A 157 5.11 -20.66 1.05
CA ASP A 157 4.69 -21.25 -0.20
C ASP A 157 4.88 -22.77 -0.14
N ALA A 158 3.77 -23.50 -0.03
CA ALA A 158 3.76 -24.96 0.04
C ALA A 158 4.26 -25.62 -1.27
N ASP A 159 4.23 -24.89 -2.39
CA ASP A 159 4.58 -25.40 -3.72
C ASP A 159 6.06 -25.18 -4.10
N THR A 160 6.83 -24.49 -3.28
CA THR A 160 8.26 -24.30 -3.54
C THR A 160 9.04 -25.51 -2.98
N PRO A 161 9.67 -26.34 -3.84
CA PRO A 161 10.47 -27.48 -3.36
C PRO A 161 11.54 -27.01 -2.37
N CYS A 162 11.50 -27.61 -1.22
CA CYS A 162 12.39 -27.55 -0.09
C CYS A 162 13.81 -27.00 -0.37
N HIS A 163 13.98 -25.69 -0.25
CA HIS A 163 15.28 -25.09 -0.03
C HIS A 163 15.22 -24.41 1.34
N SER A 164 16.35 -24.39 2.06
CA SER A 164 16.45 -23.77 3.40
C SER A 164 15.83 -22.37 3.39
N ASP A 165 15.23 -21.95 4.52
CA ASP A 165 14.57 -20.64 4.67
C ASP A 165 15.43 -19.44 4.19
N ALA A 166 16.76 -19.58 4.28
CA ALA A 166 17.71 -18.60 3.74
C ALA A 166 17.63 -18.45 2.21
N ASN A 167 17.45 -19.56 1.47
CA ASN A 167 17.34 -19.52 0.01
C ASN A 167 15.98 -19.00 -0.49
N LYS A 168 14.90 -19.16 0.30
CA LYS A 168 13.59 -18.58 -0.01
C LYS A 168 13.60 -17.06 0.06
N LYS A 169 14.41 -16.47 0.93
CA LYS A 169 14.57 -15.01 1.06
C LYS A 169 15.42 -14.40 -0.06
N ILE A 170 16.24 -15.20 -0.73
CA ILE A 170 17.02 -14.76 -1.88
C ILE A 170 16.07 -14.46 -3.05
N GLY A 171 16.04 -13.18 -3.46
CA GLY A 171 15.20 -12.72 -4.57
C GLY A 171 13.88 -12.07 -4.17
N LEU A 172 13.54 -12.01 -2.86
CA LEU A 172 12.46 -11.14 -2.40
C LEU A 172 12.84 -9.68 -2.58
N ARG A 173 11.86 -8.91 -3.02
CA ARG A 173 11.96 -7.46 -3.19
C ARG A 173 10.82 -6.79 -2.44
N ALA A 174 11.06 -5.57 -1.97
CA ALA A 174 10.01 -4.75 -1.40
C ALA A 174 9.89 -3.42 -2.14
N VAL A 175 8.68 -2.89 -2.15
CA VAL A 175 8.37 -1.51 -2.55
C VAL A 175 7.64 -0.85 -1.40
N ILE A 176 8.13 0.31 -0.97
CA ILE A 176 7.46 1.18 0.00
C ILE A 176 6.91 2.37 -0.75
N GLY A 177 5.60 2.56 -0.69
CA GLY A 177 4.90 3.65 -1.35
C GLY A 177 4.94 4.96 -0.58
N PRO A 178 4.22 5.98 -1.09
CA PRO A 178 4.08 7.27 -0.41
C PRO A 178 3.47 7.14 0.99
N GLY A 179 3.98 7.92 1.92
CA GLY A 179 3.46 8.05 3.27
C GLY A 179 3.92 9.37 3.89
N ILE A 180 3.52 9.67 5.11
CA ILE A 180 3.93 10.89 5.79
C ILE A 180 5.41 10.83 6.14
N CYS A 181 6.22 11.80 5.67
CA CYS A 181 7.65 11.81 5.93
C CYS A 181 7.95 12.17 7.39
N LYS A 182 9.17 11.83 7.83
CA LYS A 182 9.69 12.14 9.17
C LYS A 182 9.51 13.61 9.56
N GLY A 183 9.82 14.53 8.66
CA GLY A 183 9.72 15.97 8.93
C GLY A 183 8.29 16.48 9.17
N CYS A 184 7.30 15.70 8.76
CA CYS A 184 5.88 16.03 8.82
C CYS A 184 5.09 15.25 9.89
N TYR A 185 5.67 14.14 10.40
CA TYR A 185 4.95 13.25 11.31
C TYR A 185 5.22 13.60 12.78
N GLU A 186 4.59 14.66 13.25
CA GLU A 186 4.61 15.02 14.66
C GLU A 186 3.72 14.10 15.50
N VAL A 187 4.24 13.65 16.64
CA VAL A 187 3.56 12.84 17.66
C VAL A 187 3.75 13.47 19.04
N GLY A 188 2.86 13.18 19.98
CA GLY A 188 2.99 13.66 21.35
C GLY A 188 4.13 13.00 22.13
N ASN A 189 4.60 13.62 23.20
CA ASN A 189 5.70 13.09 24.03
C ASN A 189 5.38 11.73 24.69
N GLY A 190 4.11 11.40 24.90
CA GLY A 190 3.66 10.10 25.41
C GLY A 190 3.69 8.97 24.36
N PHE A 191 3.94 9.30 23.10
CA PHE A 191 3.82 8.33 22.00
C PHE A 191 4.66 7.07 22.19
N ALA A 192 5.90 7.22 22.67
CA ALA A 192 6.78 6.08 22.93
C ALA A 192 6.26 5.17 24.06
N SER A 193 5.67 5.75 25.10
CA SER A 193 5.06 4.98 26.18
C SER A 193 3.86 4.17 25.71
N ASP A 194 3.09 4.72 24.77
CA ASP A 194 1.88 4.10 24.23
C ASP A 194 2.18 3.07 23.13
N SER A 195 3.31 3.26 22.42
CA SER A 195 3.67 2.47 21.23
C SER A 195 4.72 1.39 21.47
N GLY A 196 5.34 1.37 22.67
CA GLY A 196 6.43 0.45 23.01
C GLY A 196 7.82 0.99 22.71
N SER A 197 8.83 0.37 23.35
CA SER A 197 10.24 0.85 23.30
C SER A 197 10.88 0.76 21.91
N GLU A 198 10.36 -0.06 21.02
CA GLU A 198 10.93 -0.25 19.67
C GLU A 198 10.82 1.01 18.77
N VAL A 199 9.93 1.96 19.08
CA VAL A 199 9.82 3.22 18.33
C VAL A 199 10.85 4.26 18.74
N GLN A 200 11.49 4.11 19.91
CA GLN A 200 12.44 5.08 20.47
C GLN A 200 13.56 5.50 19.49
N PRO A 201 14.24 4.59 18.79
CA PRO A 201 15.30 4.96 17.85
C PRO A 201 14.83 5.84 16.69
N TYR A 202 13.52 5.89 16.43
CA TYR A 202 12.89 6.59 15.31
C TYR A 202 12.23 7.90 15.73
N LEU A 203 12.36 8.30 16.99
CA LEU A 203 11.81 9.54 17.54
C LEU A 203 12.90 10.61 17.63
N GLN A 204 12.55 11.83 17.25
CA GLN A 204 13.42 12.99 17.38
C GLN A 204 12.66 14.14 18.07
N PRO A 205 13.19 14.73 19.14
CA PRO A 205 12.55 15.86 19.82
C PRO A 205 12.45 17.08 18.88
N VAL A 206 11.34 17.79 18.95
CA VAL A 206 11.17 19.10 18.33
C VAL A 206 11.65 20.18 19.31
N ARG A 207 12.17 21.30 18.79
CA ARG A 207 12.81 22.38 19.59
C ARG A 207 11.99 22.89 20.79
N ASN A 208 10.66 22.79 20.75
CA ASN A 208 9.78 23.31 21.81
C ASN A 208 9.40 22.24 22.86
N GLY A 209 9.93 21.03 22.79
CA GLY A 209 9.82 20.00 23.85
C GLY A 209 8.45 19.32 24.04
N GLU A 210 7.38 19.77 23.39
CA GLU A 210 6.02 19.23 23.58
C GLU A 210 5.66 18.10 22.59
N LYS A 211 6.44 17.96 21.52
CA LYS A 211 6.22 16.97 20.46
C LYS A 211 7.54 16.33 20.04
N GLN A 212 7.39 15.26 19.29
CA GLN A 212 8.49 14.54 18.65
C GLN A 212 8.17 14.30 17.17
N LEU A 213 9.18 14.18 16.33
CA LEU A 213 9.05 13.71 14.95
C LEU A 213 9.25 12.20 14.94
N PHE A 214 8.36 11.48 14.29
CA PHE A 214 8.43 10.03 14.17
C PHE A 214 8.80 9.58 12.75
N ASP A 215 9.86 8.79 12.63
CA ASP A 215 10.33 8.23 11.36
C ASP A 215 9.76 6.82 11.15
N LEU A 216 8.46 6.75 10.80
CA LEU A 216 7.77 5.49 10.52
C LEU A 216 8.42 4.74 9.34
N ARG A 217 8.89 5.46 8.31
CA ARG A 217 9.54 4.83 7.15
C ARG A 217 10.81 4.08 7.55
N SER A 218 11.65 4.67 8.39
CA SER A 218 12.87 4.01 8.86
C SER A 218 12.56 2.80 9.74
N LEU A 219 11.52 2.83 10.56
CA LEU A 219 11.04 1.66 11.29
C LEU A 219 10.63 0.53 10.32
N ILE A 220 9.85 0.84 9.28
CA ILE A 220 9.42 -0.12 8.26
C ILE A 220 10.63 -0.74 7.55
N ILE A 221 11.61 0.07 7.14
CA ILE A 221 12.84 -0.40 6.49
C ILE A 221 13.61 -1.34 7.41
N ALA A 222 13.77 -0.99 8.67
CA ALA A 222 14.48 -1.82 9.64
C ALA A 222 13.78 -3.19 9.83
N LYS A 223 12.45 -3.21 9.91
CA LYS A 223 11.68 -4.45 9.99
C LYS A 223 11.81 -5.32 8.75
N LEU A 224 11.81 -4.74 7.56
CA LEU A 224 12.07 -5.46 6.29
C LEU A 224 13.50 -6.04 6.27
N HIS A 225 14.50 -5.27 6.69
CA HIS A 225 15.88 -5.77 6.80
C HIS A 225 15.99 -6.92 7.81
N ASN A 226 15.37 -6.79 8.97
CA ASN A 226 15.36 -7.86 9.99
C ASN A 226 14.65 -9.12 9.47
N ALA A 227 13.64 -8.96 8.61
CA ALA A 227 12.99 -10.07 7.93
C ALA A 227 13.83 -10.65 6.76
N GLY A 228 15.01 -10.07 6.47
CA GLY A 228 15.95 -10.54 5.44
C GLY A 228 15.72 -9.95 4.04
N ILE A 229 14.91 -8.92 3.91
CA ILE A 229 14.67 -8.23 2.63
C ILE A 229 15.59 -7.02 2.55
N THR A 230 16.58 -7.07 1.65
CA THR A 230 17.57 -6.00 1.45
C THR A 230 17.34 -5.21 0.16
N ASN A 231 16.60 -5.78 -0.80
CA ASN A 231 16.25 -5.09 -2.05
C ASN A 231 14.94 -4.34 -1.86
N ILE A 232 15.03 -3.08 -1.44
CA ILE A 232 13.90 -2.21 -1.12
C ILE A 232 13.92 -1.01 -2.06
N HIS A 233 12.84 -0.80 -2.80
CA HIS A 233 12.61 0.41 -3.58
C HIS A 233 11.67 1.35 -2.83
N LEU A 234 12.03 2.63 -2.78
CA LEU A 234 11.23 3.69 -2.16
C LEU A 234 10.61 4.56 -3.24
N ILE A 235 9.29 4.70 -3.21
CA ILE A 235 8.60 5.76 -3.96
C ILE A 235 8.61 7.00 -3.06
N GLU A 236 9.64 7.83 -3.24
CA GLU A 236 9.92 8.97 -2.37
C GLU A 236 8.92 10.10 -2.62
N CYS A 237 7.84 10.10 -1.84
CA CYS A 237 6.85 11.16 -1.84
C CYS A 237 6.22 11.27 -0.44
N CYS A 238 6.09 12.49 0.06
CA CYS A 238 5.41 12.78 1.32
C CYS A 238 3.94 13.12 1.06
N THR A 239 3.03 12.37 1.66
CA THR A 239 1.59 12.60 1.48
C THR A 239 1.11 13.94 2.03
N LEU A 240 1.77 14.50 3.05
CA LEU A 240 1.44 15.82 3.58
C LEU A 240 1.89 16.94 2.65
N GLU A 241 3.08 16.82 2.03
CA GLU A 241 3.69 17.85 1.20
C GLU A 241 3.14 17.83 -0.24
N ASP A 242 2.80 16.66 -0.76
CA ASP A 242 2.21 16.50 -2.09
C ASP A 242 0.69 16.66 -2.05
N GLU A 243 0.20 17.82 -2.52
CA GLU A 243 -1.24 18.12 -2.58
C GLU A 243 -2.03 17.20 -3.54
N GLY A 244 -1.36 16.50 -4.43
CA GLY A 244 -1.96 15.48 -5.31
C GLY A 244 -2.30 14.18 -4.60
N LEU A 245 -1.82 13.98 -3.36
CA LEU A 245 -2.06 12.79 -2.56
C LEU A 245 -3.00 13.08 -1.38
N TYR A 246 -3.66 12.04 -0.90
CA TYR A 246 -4.45 12.14 0.32
C TYR A 246 -3.57 12.17 1.56
N SER A 247 -3.88 13.05 2.52
CA SER A 247 -3.22 13.11 3.82
C SER A 247 -4.25 13.38 4.91
N TYR A 248 -4.33 12.45 5.86
CA TYR A 248 -5.16 12.62 7.05
C TYR A 248 -4.61 13.73 7.97
N ARG A 249 -3.29 13.87 8.03
CA ARG A 249 -2.63 14.93 8.79
C ARG A 249 -2.98 16.32 8.21
N ARG A 250 -2.94 16.47 6.88
CA ARG A 250 -3.33 17.72 6.22
C ARG A 250 -4.79 18.07 6.49
N ALA A 251 -5.70 17.11 6.35
CA ALA A 251 -7.11 17.31 6.66
C ALA A 251 -7.29 17.75 8.12
N THR A 252 -6.64 17.10 9.07
CA THR A 252 -6.69 17.46 10.50
C THR A 252 -6.16 18.88 10.75
N LEU A 253 -5.04 19.27 10.13
CA LEU A 253 -4.47 20.61 10.26
C LEU A 253 -5.38 21.68 9.66
N ASN A 254 -6.13 21.36 8.62
CA ASN A 254 -7.13 22.24 8.01
C ASN A 254 -8.47 22.28 8.76
N GLY A 255 -8.63 21.50 9.81
CA GLY A 255 -9.89 21.38 10.54
C GLY A 255 -10.97 20.58 9.79
N GLU A 256 -10.58 19.80 8.79
CA GLU A 256 -11.47 18.93 8.04
C GLU A 256 -11.74 17.63 8.83
N PRO A 257 -13.01 17.19 8.97
CA PRO A 257 -13.34 16.03 9.80
C PRO A 257 -12.93 14.71 9.18
N VAL A 258 -12.81 14.66 7.83
CA VAL A 258 -12.54 13.45 7.05
C VAL A 258 -11.71 13.78 5.81
N THR A 259 -11.10 12.75 5.22
CA THR A 259 -10.43 12.83 3.90
C THR A 259 -10.57 11.50 3.16
N GLY A 260 -10.41 11.51 1.84
CA GLY A 260 -10.39 10.29 1.05
C GLY A 260 -9.16 9.41 1.30
N ARG A 261 -9.11 8.28 0.60
CA ARG A 261 -7.97 7.36 0.59
C ARG A 261 -7.46 7.19 -0.84
N GLY A 262 -6.15 7.38 -1.01
CA GLY A 262 -5.42 6.96 -2.19
C GLY A 262 -4.91 5.53 -2.04
N ALA A 263 -4.33 4.98 -3.10
CA ALA A 263 -3.71 3.67 -3.07
C ALA A 263 -2.40 3.62 -3.86
N LEU A 264 -1.48 2.78 -3.41
CA LEU A 264 -0.50 2.16 -4.27
C LEU A 264 -0.99 0.77 -4.64
N ILE A 265 -0.87 0.42 -5.91
CA ILE A 265 -1.43 -0.80 -6.49
C ILE A 265 -0.30 -1.59 -7.12
N ILE A 266 -0.16 -2.87 -6.73
CA ILE A 266 0.70 -3.83 -7.43
C ILE A 266 -0.13 -4.62 -8.42
N LYS A 267 0.34 -4.70 -9.66
CA LYS A 267 -0.24 -5.49 -10.74
C LYS A 267 0.79 -6.47 -11.27
N PRO A 268 0.54 -7.78 -11.18
CA PRO A 268 1.35 -8.77 -11.88
C PRO A 268 1.20 -8.60 -13.40
N VAL A 269 2.29 -8.76 -14.14
CA VAL A 269 2.28 -8.76 -15.61
C VAL A 269 2.84 -10.06 -16.14
N ALA A 270 2.25 -10.52 -17.25
CA ALA A 270 2.73 -11.71 -17.94
C ALA A 270 4.23 -11.59 -18.26
N ARG A 271 4.99 -12.61 -17.91
CA ARG A 271 6.39 -12.68 -18.34
C ARG A 271 6.39 -12.73 -19.87
N LYS A 272 6.99 -11.72 -20.50
CA LYS A 272 7.39 -11.87 -21.90
C LYS A 272 8.34 -13.07 -21.94
N THR A 273 7.87 -14.20 -22.43
CA THR A 273 8.74 -15.29 -22.81
C THR A 273 9.69 -14.71 -23.85
N ASN A 274 10.93 -14.44 -23.47
CA ASN A 274 11.96 -14.20 -24.48
C ASN A 274 11.98 -15.46 -25.34
N GLU A 275 11.52 -15.35 -26.56
CA GLU A 275 11.84 -16.33 -27.60
C GLU A 275 13.36 -16.48 -27.55
N PHE A 276 13.81 -17.63 -27.08
CA PHE A 276 15.18 -18.06 -27.30
C PHE A 276 15.33 -18.14 -28.80
N VAL A 277 15.88 -17.06 -29.39
CA VAL A 277 16.44 -17.16 -30.74
C VAL A 277 17.58 -18.16 -30.62
N GLN A 278 17.40 -19.31 -31.30
CA GLN A 278 18.38 -20.36 -31.50
C GLN A 278 19.60 -19.85 -32.28
#